data_686290036dc8c27e242bf422343a56f5
#
_entry.id   686290036dc8c27e242bf422343a56f5
#
_cell.length_a   1.000
_cell.length_b   1.000
_cell.length_c   1.000
_cell.angle_alpha   90.00
_cell.angle_beta   90.00
_cell.angle_gamma   90.00
#
_symmetry.space_group_name_H-M   'P 1'
#
loop_
_entity.id
_entity.type
_entity.pdbx_description
1 polymer ?
#
loop_
_entity_poly.entity_id
_entity_poly.type
_entity_poly.pdbx_seq_one_letter_code
_entity_poly.pdbx_strand_id
1 'polypeptide(L)'
;MTSNALDAVIAGGGPAGMMAAITAAARGRRVLLVEKNDRLGRKLRITGKGRCNVTNNCEPRTVIESTPGNGRFLYGAVQSFPPQETMRFFEALGVPLKTERGNRVFPVSDNAHDVADALARRLKALDVPVVQGAVRAVCLEDGAVSGVETDRGAVYRAK
;
A
#
# COMPACT_ATOMS: atom_id res chain seq x y z
N MET A 1 19.70 8.17 -24.26
CA MET A 1 20.00 8.33 -22.81
C MET A 1 18.69 8.16 -22.07
N THR A 2 18.49 7.02 -21.42
CA THR A 2 17.28 6.80 -20.60
C THR A 2 17.36 7.72 -19.39
N SER A 3 16.47 8.71 -19.33
CA SER A 3 16.32 9.61 -18.19
C SER A 3 16.20 8.78 -16.89
N ASN A 4 17.10 9.02 -15.93
CA ASN A 4 17.11 8.35 -14.63
C ASN A 4 16.01 8.87 -13.67
N ALA A 5 15.00 9.58 -14.24
CA ALA A 5 13.92 10.20 -13.49
C ALA A 5 12.90 9.16 -12.98
N LEU A 6 12.40 9.34 -11.77
CA LEU A 6 11.31 8.55 -11.23
C LEU A 6 10.00 8.83 -11.98
N ASP A 7 9.17 7.81 -12.09
CA ASP A 7 7.80 7.95 -12.61
C ASP A 7 6.84 8.37 -11.50
N ALA A 8 7.12 7.98 -10.24
CA ALA A 8 6.33 8.39 -9.10
C ALA A 8 7.14 8.39 -7.80
N VAL A 9 6.78 9.29 -6.88
CA VAL A 9 7.20 9.26 -5.48
C VAL A 9 5.96 9.02 -4.62
N ILE A 10 6.03 8.04 -3.74
CA ILE A 10 4.93 7.65 -2.87
C ILE A 10 5.24 8.07 -1.45
N ALA A 11 4.39 8.93 -0.89
CA ALA A 11 4.53 9.44 0.46
C ALA A 11 3.76 8.54 1.45
N GLY A 12 4.50 7.85 2.30
CA GLY A 12 3.99 6.99 3.37
C GLY A 12 4.04 5.51 3.06
N GLY A 13 4.71 4.74 3.90
CA GLY A 13 4.88 3.29 3.84
C GLY A 13 3.80 2.51 4.59
N GLY A 14 2.58 3.04 4.65
CA GLY A 14 1.40 2.29 5.09
C GLY A 14 0.92 1.30 4.02
N PRO A 15 -0.13 0.50 4.29
CA PRO A 15 -0.61 -0.52 3.33
C PRO A 15 -0.97 0.08 1.98
N ALA A 16 -1.64 1.24 1.94
CA ALA A 16 -1.99 1.92 0.70
C ALA A 16 -0.76 2.33 -0.13
N GLY A 17 0.25 2.96 0.52
CA GLY A 17 1.47 3.36 -0.15
C GLY A 17 2.31 2.16 -0.62
N MET A 18 2.41 1.11 0.20
CA MET A 18 3.09 -0.12 -0.22
C MET A 18 2.39 -0.78 -1.42
N MET A 19 1.05 -0.86 -1.42
CA MET A 19 0.29 -1.40 -2.55
C MET A 19 0.45 -0.55 -3.81
N ALA A 20 0.41 0.79 -3.69
CA ALA A 20 0.64 1.70 -4.82
C ALA A 20 2.04 1.50 -5.42
N ALA A 21 3.08 1.42 -4.56
CA ALA A 21 4.46 1.20 -5.00
C ALA A 21 4.62 -0.17 -5.68
N ILE A 22 4.09 -1.24 -5.09
CA ILE A 22 4.12 -2.59 -5.66
C ILE A 22 3.43 -2.60 -7.02
N THR A 23 2.24 -2.00 -7.12
CA THR A 23 1.45 -2.00 -8.36
C THR A 23 2.15 -1.22 -9.46
N ALA A 24 2.72 -0.07 -9.15
CA ALA A 24 3.44 0.74 -10.13
C ALA A 24 4.74 0.06 -10.58
N ALA A 25 5.54 -0.48 -9.65
CA ALA A 25 6.78 -1.17 -9.95
C ALA A 25 6.54 -2.46 -10.76
N ALA A 26 5.50 -3.23 -10.44
CA ALA A 26 5.11 -4.41 -11.21
C ALA A 26 4.70 -4.08 -12.66
N ARG A 27 4.33 -2.82 -12.93
CA ARG A 27 4.06 -2.30 -14.29
C ARG A 27 5.29 -1.67 -14.94
N GLY A 28 6.49 -1.91 -14.41
CA GLY A 28 7.75 -1.39 -14.94
C GLY A 28 7.98 0.10 -14.68
N ARG A 29 7.24 0.71 -13.74
CA ARG A 29 7.45 2.11 -13.35
C ARG A 29 8.55 2.23 -12.31
N ARG A 30 9.38 3.25 -12.43
CA ARG A 30 10.41 3.59 -11.44
C ARG A 30 9.78 4.41 -10.33
N VAL A 31 9.68 3.81 -9.17
CA VAL A 31 9.03 4.41 -8.01
C VAL A 31 9.98 4.51 -6.84
N LEU A 32 9.76 5.51 -6.00
CA LEU A 32 10.41 5.69 -4.70
C LEU A 32 9.33 5.77 -3.62
N LEU A 33 9.53 5.05 -2.52
CA LEU A 33 8.67 5.16 -1.35
C LEU A 33 9.40 5.95 -0.25
N VAL A 34 8.76 6.99 0.27
CA VAL A 34 9.26 7.80 1.40
C VAL A 34 8.42 7.47 2.63
N GLU A 35 9.05 7.00 3.72
CA GLU A 35 8.38 6.67 4.99
C GLU A 35 9.09 7.39 6.16
N LYS A 36 8.30 8.07 7.00
CA LYS A 36 8.84 8.82 8.13
C LYS A 36 9.32 7.95 9.30
N ASN A 37 8.72 6.78 9.47
CA ASN A 37 9.06 5.85 10.53
C ASN A 37 10.26 4.97 10.12
N ASP A 38 10.85 4.34 11.10
CA ASP A 38 11.92 3.34 10.94
C ASP A 38 11.43 2.02 10.30
N ARG A 39 10.11 1.83 10.25
CA ARG A 39 9.50 0.58 9.85
C ARG A 39 8.25 0.78 9.00
N LEU A 40 8.15 0.05 7.88
CA LEU A 40 6.96 0.02 7.03
C LEU A 40 5.77 -0.62 7.74
N GLY A 41 4.56 -0.16 7.42
CA GLY A 41 3.32 -0.75 7.90
C GLY A 41 3.09 -0.61 9.40
N ARG A 42 3.67 0.41 10.07
CA ARG A 42 3.59 0.56 11.54
C ARG A 42 2.16 0.45 12.07
N LYS A 43 1.20 1.15 11.46
CA LYS A 43 -0.22 1.08 11.86
C LYS A 43 -0.84 -0.27 11.50
N LEU A 44 -0.47 -0.87 10.36
CA LEU A 44 -0.96 -2.19 9.95
C LEU A 44 -0.64 -3.26 10.98
N ARG A 45 0.57 -3.23 11.55
CA ARG A 45 1.07 -4.21 12.53
C ARG A 45 0.29 -4.28 13.84
N ILE A 46 -0.52 -3.27 14.13
CA ILE A 46 -1.36 -3.22 15.35
C ILE A 46 -2.85 -3.35 15.06
N THR A 47 -3.26 -3.46 13.80
CA THR A 47 -4.66 -3.62 13.43
C THR A 47 -5.22 -4.97 13.86
N GLY A 48 -6.55 -5.04 14.03
CA GLY A 48 -7.20 -6.29 14.43
C GLY A 48 -6.65 -6.86 15.74
N LYS A 49 -6.26 -6.01 16.69
CA LYS A 49 -5.60 -6.41 17.96
C LYS A 49 -4.30 -7.21 17.72
N GLY A 50 -3.51 -6.79 16.73
CA GLY A 50 -2.26 -7.44 16.36
C GLY A 50 -2.40 -8.61 15.38
N ARG A 51 -3.63 -8.93 14.94
CA ARG A 51 -3.91 -10.06 14.04
C ARG A 51 -4.00 -9.64 12.56
N CYS A 52 -4.30 -8.37 12.26
CA CYS A 52 -4.61 -7.81 10.95
C CYS A 52 -5.87 -8.42 10.30
N ASN A 53 -7.02 -7.76 10.43
CA ASN A 53 -8.15 -8.06 9.56
C ASN A 53 -7.83 -7.55 8.14
N VAL A 54 -7.44 -8.47 7.25
CA VAL A 54 -6.95 -8.15 5.90
C VAL A 54 -8.07 -7.63 5.01
N THR A 55 -9.20 -8.34 5.01
CA THR A 55 -10.39 -8.01 4.22
C THR A 55 -11.62 -8.71 4.82
N ASN A 56 -12.74 -8.61 4.13
CA ASN A 56 -13.93 -9.41 4.40
C ASN A 56 -14.21 -10.30 3.17
N ASN A 57 -14.43 -11.59 3.37
CA ASN A 57 -14.74 -12.54 2.30
C ASN A 57 -16.20 -12.40 1.86
N CYS A 58 -16.51 -11.33 1.15
CA CYS A 58 -17.85 -11.01 0.66
C CYS A 58 -17.78 -10.44 -0.77
N GLU A 59 -18.93 -10.30 -1.38
CA GLU A 59 -19.05 -9.68 -2.70
C GLU A 59 -18.67 -8.18 -2.66
N PRO A 60 -18.13 -7.63 -3.77
CA PRO A 60 -17.79 -6.22 -3.89
C PRO A 60 -18.90 -5.26 -3.47
N ARG A 61 -20.12 -5.60 -3.83
CA ARG A 61 -21.32 -4.83 -3.49
C ARG A 61 -21.51 -4.72 -1.98
N THR A 62 -21.31 -5.80 -1.25
CA THR A 62 -21.43 -5.81 0.21
C THR A 62 -20.43 -4.86 0.86
N VAL A 63 -19.19 -4.75 0.36
CA VAL A 63 -18.19 -3.79 0.85
C VAL A 63 -18.71 -2.36 0.69
N ILE A 64 -19.25 -2.05 -0.49
CA ILE A 64 -19.77 -0.71 -0.81
C ILE A 64 -20.96 -0.35 0.10
N GLU A 65 -21.93 -1.27 0.24
CA GLU A 65 -23.14 -1.08 1.03
C GLU A 65 -22.83 -1.00 2.54
N SER A 66 -21.81 -1.72 3.01
CA SER A 66 -21.38 -1.71 4.42
C SER A 66 -20.46 -0.54 4.78
N THR A 67 -20.02 0.25 3.79
CA THR A 67 -19.15 1.40 4.03
C THR A 67 -19.96 2.61 4.50
N PRO A 68 -19.72 3.14 5.71
CA PRO A 68 -20.43 4.33 6.20
C PRO A 68 -20.20 5.56 5.30
N GLY A 69 -21.21 6.37 5.15
CA GLY A 69 -21.14 7.61 4.37
C GLY A 69 -21.22 7.36 2.86
N ASN A 70 -20.17 7.69 2.13
CA ASN A 70 -20.14 7.58 0.67
C ASN A 70 -19.45 6.30 0.17
N GLY A 71 -20.04 5.14 0.41
CA GLY A 71 -19.51 3.85 -0.08
C GLY A 71 -19.40 3.80 -1.62
N ARG A 72 -20.23 4.54 -2.34
CA ARG A 72 -20.17 4.62 -3.82
C ARG A 72 -18.83 5.14 -4.34
N PHE A 73 -18.13 5.96 -3.56
CA PHE A 73 -16.78 6.43 -3.89
C PHE A 73 -15.81 5.27 -4.10
N LEU A 74 -15.99 4.16 -3.40
CA LEU A 74 -15.13 2.97 -3.48
C LEU A 74 -15.46 2.06 -4.67
N TYR A 75 -16.53 2.33 -5.42
CA TYR A 75 -17.01 1.43 -6.47
C TYR A 75 -15.89 0.99 -7.43
N GLY A 76 -15.19 1.95 -8.04
CA GLY A 76 -14.11 1.65 -9.00
C GLY A 76 -12.96 0.85 -8.38
N ALA A 77 -12.54 1.22 -7.16
CA ALA A 77 -11.45 0.55 -6.46
C ALA A 77 -11.81 -0.90 -6.09
N VAL A 78 -13.01 -1.11 -5.52
CA VAL A 78 -13.45 -2.44 -5.06
C VAL A 78 -13.77 -3.36 -6.24
N GLN A 79 -14.25 -2.82 -7.37
CA GLN A 79 -14.43 -3.61 -8.59
C GLN A 79 -13.10 -4.01 -9.23
N SER A 80 -12.10 -3.10 -9.22
CA SER A 80 -10.78 -3.38 -9.80
C SER A 80 -9.93 -4.29 -8.93
N PHE A 81 -10.13 -4.28 -7.62
CA PHE A 81 -9.39 -5.11 -6.66
C PHE A 81 -10.34 -5.59 -5.56
N PRO A 82 -11.19 -6.58 -5.86
CA PRO A 82 -12.20 -7.09 -4.93
C PRO A 82 -11.59 -7.88 -3.77
N PRO A 83 -12.38 -8.18 -2.72
CA PRO A 83 -11.92 -8.93 -1.56
C PRO A 83 -11.22 -10.25 -1.91
N GLN A 84 -11.73 -10.98 -2.89
CA GLN A 84 -11.15 -12.26 -3.33
C GLN A 84 -9.75 -12.07 -3.95
N GLU A 85 -9.55 -10.99 -4.74
CA GLU A 85 -8.22 -10.65 -5.27
C GLU A 85 -7.27 -10.21 -4.16
N THR A 86 -7.77 -9.51 -3.14
CA THR A 86 -6.98 -9.19 -1.94
C THR A 86 -6.48 -10.46 -1.25
N MET A 87 -7.35 -11.47 -1.10
CA MET A 87 -6.97 -12.75 -0.50
C MET A 87 -5.92 -13.46 -1.34
N ARG A 88 -6.16 -13.64 -2.66
CA ARG A 88 -5.20 -14.25 -3.60
C ARG A 88 -3.85 -13.54 -3.60
N PHE A 89 -3.85 -12.22 -3.54
CA PHE A 89 -2.64 -11.42 -3.50
C PHE A 89 -1.78 -11.76 -2.29
N PHE A 90 -2.34 -11.81 -1.08
CA PHE A 90 -1.58 -12.13 0.13
C PHE A 90 -1.18 -13.61 0.18
N GLU A 91 -2.02 -14.52 -0.26
CA GLU A 91 -1.68 -15.95 -0.38
C GLU A 91 -0.52 -16.17 -1.35
N ALA A 92 -0.51 -15.48 -2.49
CA ALA A 92 0.61 -15.48 -3.45
C ALA A 92 1.91 -14.90 -2.87
N LEU A 93 1.81 -14.02 -1.86
CA LEU A 93 2.97 -13.52 -1.12
C LEU A 93 3.41 -14.44 0.04
N GLY A 94 2.80 -15.62 0.16
CA GLY A 94 3.13 -16.59 1.19
C GLY A 94 2.51 -16.30 2.56
N VAL A 95 1.37 -15.60 2.59
CA VAL A 95 0.58 -15.36 3.80
C VAL A 95 -0.72 -16.17 3.71
N PRO A 96 -0.78 -17.40 4.27
CA PRO A 96 -2.01 -18.18 4.31
C PRO A 96 -3.09 -17.44 5.09
N LEU A 97 -4.30 -17.44 4.55
CA LEU A 97 -5.44 -16.73 5.13
C LEU A 97 -6.52 -17.69 5.62
N LYS A 98 -7.29 -17.26 6.62
CA LYS A 98 -8.50 -17.94 7.10
C LYS A 98 -9.66 -16.96 7.19
N THR A 99 -10.87 -17.46 6.90
CA THR A 99 -12.11 -16.71 7.09
C THR A 99 -12.74 -17.12 8.41
N GLU A 100 -13.06 -16.13 9.25
CA GLU A 100 -13.71 -16.32 10.54
C GLU A 100 -15.17 -15.82 10.52
N ARG A 101 -15.86 -15.94 11.65
CA ARG A 101 -17.25 -15.47 11.81
C ARG A 101 -17.41 -14.03 11.33
N GLY A 102 -18.47 -13.78 10.55
CA GLY A 102 -18.73 -12.49 9.92
C GLY A 102 -17.88 -12.24 8.69
N ASN A 103 -17.38 -13.30 8.06
CA ASN A 103 -16.55 -13.28 6.85
C ASN A 103 -15.25 -12.49 7.00
N ARG A 104 -14.79 -12.22 8.21
CA ARG A 104 -13.53 -11.52 8.47
C ARG A 104 -12.35 -12.41 8.10
N VAL A 105 -11.41 -11.84 7.36
CA VAL A 105 -10.24 -12.57 6.87
C VAL A 105 -8.99 -12.17 7.67
N PHE A 106 -8.32 -13.16 8.23
CA PHE A 106 -7.08 -12.99 8.99
C PHE A 106 -5.97 -13.90 8.46
N PRO A 107 -4.69 -13.59 8.70
CA PRO A 107 -3.63 -14.57 8.49
C PRO A 107 -3.84 -15.78 9.42
N VAL A 108 -3.50 -16.96 8.93
CA VAL A 108 -3.59 -18.20 9.74
C VAL A 108 -2.75 -18.10 11.00
N SER A 109 -1.61 -17.40 10.93
CA SER A 109 -0.70 -17.16 12.06
C SER A 109 -1.27 -16.23 13.14
N ASP A 110 -2.39 -15.55 12.88
CA ASP A 110 -2.93 -14.49 13.74
C ASP A 110 -1.93 -13.36 14.06
N ASN A 111 -0.97 -13.13 13.17
CA ASN A 111 0.10 -12.16 13.35
C ASN A 111 0.10 -11.09 12.23
N ALA A 112 -0.22 -9.85 12.59
CA ALA A 112 -0.23 -8.72 11.66
C ALA A 112 1.15 -8.42 11.06
N HIS A 113 2.24 -8.84 11.70
CA HIS A 113 3.59 -8.66 11.17
C HIS A 113 3.77 -9.43 9.87
N ASP A 114 3.21 -10.63 9.74
CA ASP A 114 3.37 -11.45 8.53
C ASP A 114 2.80 -10.76 7.28
N VAL A 115 1.66 -10.08 7.45
CA VAL A 115 1.02 -9.29 6.39
C VAL A 115 1.89 -8.10 5.99
N ALA A 116 2.39 -7.34 6.98
CA ALA A 116 3.22 -6.16 6.72
C ALA A 116 4.58 -6.55 6.12
N ASP A 117 5.18 -7.63 6.61
CA ASP A 117 6.47 -8.11 6.13
C ASP A 117 6.37 -8.72 4.72
N ALA A 118 5.26 -9.34 4.37
CA ALA A 118 5.01 -9.81 3.02
C ALA A 118 4.99 -8.65 2.00
N LEU A 119 4.32 -7.53 2.32
CA LEU A 119 4.36 -6.33 1.50
C LEU A 119 5.78 -5.75 1.39
N ALA A 120 6.51 -5.68 2.50
CA ALA A 120 7.88 -5.17 2.49
C ALA A 120 8.82 -6.07 1.66
N ARG A 121 8.70 -7.40 1.77
CA ARG A 121 9.44 -8.35 0.92
C ARG A 121 9.12 -8.17 -0.56
N ARG A 122 7.84 -7.93 -0.89
CA ARG A 122 7.44 -7.71 -2.28
C ARG A 122 8.02 -6.42 -2.86
N LEU A 123 8.05 -5.32 -2.09
CA LEU A 123 8.73 -4.09 -2.49
C LEU A 123 10.21 -4.33 -2.78
N LYS A 124 10.89 -5.06 -1.91
CA LYS A 124 12.32 -5.43 -2.10
C LYS A 124 12.52 -6.29 -3.34
N ALA A 125 11.65 -7.27 -3.58
CA ALA A 125 11.72 -8.14 -4.76
C ALA A 125 11.45 -7.40 -6.09
N LEU A 126 10.82 -6.22 -6.03
CA LEU A 126 10.58 -5.33 -7.17
C LEU A 126 11.61 -4.18 -7.25
N ASP A 127 12.68 -4.25 -6.46
CA ASP A 127 13.73 -3.23 -6.38
C ASP A 127 13.19 -1.80 -6.12
N VAL A 128 12.10 -1.68 -5.34
CA VAL A 128 11.56 -0.38 -4.96
C VAL A 128 12.41 0.21 -3.83
N PRO A 129 13.10 1.34 -4.07
CA PRO A 129 13.82 2.03 -3.01
C PRO A 129 12.86 2.56 -1.94
N VAL A 130 13.24 2.36 -0.68
CA VAL A 130 12.54 2.93 0.46
C VAL A 130 13.49 3.86 1.18
N VAL A 131 13.11 5.13 1.32
CA VAL A 131 13.91 6.13 2.03
C VAL A 131 13.19 6.61 3.28
N GLN A 132 13.95 6.81 4.33
CA GLN A 132 13.42 7.34 5.59
C GLN A 132 13.38 8.88 5.54
N GLY A 133 12.19 9.44 5.77
CA GLY A 133 11.95 10.89 5.83
C GLY A 133 10.45 11.19 5.89
N ALA A 134 10.11 12.35 6.43
CA ALA A 134 8.75 12.85 6.39
C ALA A 134 8.59 13.81 5.21
N VAL A 135 7.69 13.51 4.29
CA VAL A 135 7.32 14.47 3.24
C VAL A 135 6.66 15.68 3.87
N ARG A 136 7.19 16.86 3.62
CA ARG A 136 6.72 18.16 4.15
C ARG A 136 6.01 18.99 3.11
N ALA A 137 6.44 18.90 1.86
CA ALA A 137 5.89 19.71 0.79
C ALA A 137 5.82 18.92 -0.53
N VAL A 138 4.87 19.31 -1.36
CA VAL A 138 4.79 18.93 -2.77
C VAL A 138 5.47 20.01 -3.58
N CYS A 139 6.43 19.65 -4.42
CA CYS A 139 7.11 20.56 -5.32
C CYS A 139 6.26 20.79 -6.57
N LEU A 140 6.13 22.03 -6.99
CA LEU A 140 5.43 22.42 -8.20
C LEU A 140 6.42 23.08 -9.18
N GLU A 141 6.28 22.79 -10.45
CA GLU A 141 6.94 23.46 -11.56
C GLU A 141 5.88 23.74 -12.64
N ASP A 142 5.78 24.97 -13.07
CA ASP A 142 4.79 25.44 -14.06
C ASP A 142 3.33 25.02 -13.72
N GLY A 143 3.00 25.00 -12.42
CA GLY A 143 1.66 24.63 -11.93
C GLY A 143 1.39 23.10 -11.87
N ALA A 144 2.35 22.27 -12.25
CA ALA A 144 2.26 20.81 -12.16
C ALA A 144 3.10 20.26 -11.01
N VAL A 145 2.69 19.10 -10.48
CA VAL A 145 3.48 18.40 -9.46
C VAL A 145 4.76 17.87 -10.11
N SER A 146 5.92 18.20 -9.52
CA SER A 146 7.24 17.80 -10.01
C SER A 146 8.03 16.94 -9.01
N GLY A 147 7.52 16.75 -7.79
CA GLY A 147 8.18 15.94 -6.78
C GLY A 147 7.71 16.25 -5.36
N VAL A 148 8.52 15.82 -4.40
CA VAL A 148 8.29 16.07 -2.97
C VAL A 148 9.57 16.50 -2.28
N GLU A 149 9.42 17.29 -1.21
CA GLU A 149 10.49 17.68 -0.29
C GLU A 149 10.26 17.01 1.06
N THR A 150 11.33 16.54 1.68
CA THR A 150 11.32 15.93 3.00
C THR A 150 11.73 16.91 4.10
N ASP A 151 11.47 16.54 5.35
CA ASP A 151 11.89 17.25 6.57
C ASP A 151 13.41 17.41 6.71
N ARG A 152 14.19 16.62 5.95
CA ARG A 152 15.65 16.70 5.91
C ARG A 152 16.18 17.50 4.72
N GLY A 153 15.31 18.18 3.99
CA GLY A 153 15.67 18.99 2.83
C GLY A 153 15.99 18.19 1.57
N ALA A 154 15.81 16.87 1.58
CA ALA A 154 15.97 16.06 0.37
C ALA A 154 14.76 16.25 -0.56
N VAL A 155 15.04 16.49 -1.84
CA VAL A 155 14.01 16.64 -2.88
C VAL A 155 14.05 15.42 -3.80
N TYR A 156 12.92 14.79 -3.98
CA TYR A 156 12.73 13.66 -4.90
C TYR A 156 11.81 14.08 -6.04
N ARG A 157 12.35 14.12 -7.26
CA ARG A 157 11.63 14.52 -8.48
C ARG A 157 10.96 13.32 -9.14
N ALA A 158 9.73 13.50 -9.63
CA ALA A 158 9.00 12.55 -10.46
C ALA A 158 8.23 13.29 -11.56
N LYS A 159 7.88 12.54 -12.60
CA LYS A 159 7.12 13.07 -13.75
C LYS A 159 5.64 13.22 -13.42
#